data_b4eccffebc60aa5e83031286ffaf0d79
#
_entry.id   b4eccffebc60aa5e83031286ffaf0d79
#
_cell.length_a   1.000
_cell.length_b   1.000
_cell.length_c   1.000
_cell.angle_alpha   90.00
_cell.angle_beta   90.00
_cell.angle_gamma   90.00
#
_symmetry.space_group_name_H-M   'P 1'
#
loop_
_entity.id
_entity.type
_entity.pdbx_description
1 polymer ?
#
loop_
_entity_poly.entity_id
_entity_poly.type
_entity_poly.pdbx_seq_one_letter_code
_entity_poly.pdbx_strand_id
1 'polypeptide(L)'
;MHLLSGGSESALIEWWNDAKGLSDDWYENHPVIQTNPPERRIPLGFHGDDAGTYNGEKTLAVNWGSIVSVGCTLDTRLPFTMVKVKDLLPGFETEKSIYEVLTWSLNALQEGKFPTHNERGLPFTEKDGWRWKMAGKLLANSYVGCWAEMRGDWKWLKEALLLPDNYGSNAKICFKCAVVKFSANVGMRYTNFRRDAPHRGTIYSNQEFMDILLAACVVSPLIFITGFHVTRVVFDILHVLDLGIYQVAVPSAMKELTATKATAGAGLGKLVGVRPTLKELAGTRRAVEA
;
A
#
# COMPACT_ATOMS: atom_id res chain seq x y z
N MET A 1 -20.19 5.71 -9.94
CA MET A 1 -20.60 5.11 -8.67
C MET A 1 -20.60 3.58 -8.71
N HIS A 2 -21.26 2.94 -9.69
CA HIS A 2 -21.35 1.48 -9.80
C HIS A 2 -20.01 0.75 -9.75
N LEU A 3 -18.98 1.23 -10.43
CA LEU A 3 -17.63 0.63 -10.38
C LEU A 3 -16.99 0.71 -8.98
N LEU A 4 -17.17 1.84 -8.29
CA LEU A 4 -16.52 2.05 -6.98
C LEU A 4 -17.23 1.31 -5.84
N SER A 5 -18.49 0.92 -5.99
CA SER A 5 -19.26 0.17 -5.00
C SER A 5 -19.19 -1.35 -5.19
N GLY A 6 -18.29 -1.87 -6.04
CA GLY A 6 -18.25 -3.30 -6.34
C GLY A 6 -19.48 -3.81 -7.11
N GLY A 7 -20.21 -2.90 -7.73
CA GLY A 7 -21.42 -3.20 -8.49
C GLY A 7 -22.74 -3.18 -7.70
N SER A 8 -22.70 -3.17 -6.36
CA SER A 8 -23.91 -3.17 -5.54
C SER A 8 -23.67 -2.61 -4.12
N GLU A 9 -24.73 -2.14 -3.47
CA GLU A 9 -24.69 -1.78 -2.05
C GLU A 9 -24.43 -3.00 -1.16
N SER A 10 -24.86 -4.19 -1.57
CA SER A 10 -24.61 -5.43 -0.82
C SER A 10 -23.12 -5.77 -0.74
N ALA A 11 -22.36 -5.55 -1.81
CA ALA A 11 -20.90 -5.76 -1.79
C ALA A 11 -20.19 -4.81 -0.79
N LEU A 12 -20.67 -3.58 -0.65
CA LEU A 12 -20.16 -2.67 0.37
C LEU A 12 -20.47 -3.17 1.79
N ILE A 13 -21.71 -3.58 2.03
CA ILE A 13 -22.14 -4.09 3.35
C ILE A 13 -21.33 -5.35 3.71
N GLU A 14 -21.17 -6.29 2.79
CA GLU A 14 -20.40 -7.51 3.00
C GLU A 14 -18.94 -7.18 3.36
N TRP A 15 -18.28 -6.34 2.58
CA TRP A 15 -16.91 -5.93 2.87
C TRP A 15 -16.76 -5.26 4.24
N TRP A 16 -17.70 -4.39 4.64
CA TRP A 16 -17.66 -3.74 5.93
C TRP A 16 -17.94 -4.70 7.10
N ASN A 17 -18.76 -5.72 6.90
CA ASN A 17 -18.98 -6.77 7.89
C ASN A 17 -17.71 -7.60 8.09
N ASP A 18 -17.01 -7.95 7.01
CA ASP A 18 -15.71 -8.63 7.08
C ASP A 18 -14.66 -7.77 7.78
N ALA A 19 -14.57 -6.49 7.41
CA ALA A 19 -13.65 -5.55 8.04
C ALA A 19 -13.93 -5.40 9.56
N LYS A 20 -15.19 -5.36 9.95
CA LYS A 20 -15.60 -5.35 11.36
C LYS A 20 -15.18 -6.62 12.09
N GLY A 21 -15.27 -7.77 11.43
CA GLY A 21 -14.88 -9.07 12.00
C GLY A 21 -13.39 -9.18 12.34
N LEU A 22 -12.54 -8.33 11.75
CA LEU A 22 -11.13 -8.23 12.09
C LEU A 22 -10.88 -7.56 13.44
N SER A 23 -11.88 -6.87 14.01
CA SER A 23 -11.88 -6.24 15.35
C SER A 23 -10.61 -5.42 15.64
N ASP A 24 -10.18 -4.60 14.65
CA ASP A 24 -9.01 -3.78 14.85
C ASP A 24 -9.36 -2.34 15.25
N ASP A 25 -8.42 -1.71 15.95
CA ASP A 25 -8.53 -0.35 16.46
C ASP A 25 -8.87 0.69 15.38
N TRP A 26 -8.42 0.45 14.14
CA TRP A 26 -8.77 1.29 13.01
C TRP A 26 -10.28 1.34 12.75
N TYR A 27 -10.95 0.18 12.75
CA TYR A 27 -12.38 0.11 12.46
C TYR A 27 -13.19 0.81 13.55
N GLU A 28 -12.83 0.57 14.81
CA GLU A 28 -13.55 1.11 15.98
C GLU A 28 -13.37 2.62 16.13
N ASN A 29 -12.23 3.19 15.67
CA ASN A 29 -11.93 4.60 15.87
C ASN A 29 -11.94 5.44 14.58
N HIS A 30 -12.29 4.87 13.41
CA HIS A 30 -12.30 5.62 12.18
C HIS A 30 -13.51 6.57 12.09
N PRO A 31 -13.31 7.92 11.99
CA PRO A 31 -14.41 8.89 12.09
C PRO A 31 -15.53 8.66 11.08
N VAL A 32 -15.21 8.30 9.83
CA VAL A 32 -16.19 8.06 8.77
C VAL A 32 -17.01 6.80 9.06
N ILE A 33 -16.41 5.79 9.67
CA ILE A 33 -17.08 4.55 10.04
C ILE A 33 -18.14 4.80 11.11
N GLN A 34 -17.81 5.66 12.07
CA GLN A 34 -18.70 5.96 13.19
C GLN A 34 -19.90 6.85 12.81
N THR A 35 -19.76 7.60 11.71
CA THR A 35 -20.76 8.62 11.35
C THR A 35 -21.61 8.28 10.13
N ASN A 36 -21.25 7.24 9.38
CA ASN A 36 -21.95 6.88 8.13
C ASN A 36 -22.33 5.39 8.12
N PRO A 37 -23.48 5.01 7.53
CA PRO A 37 -23.87 3.62 7.42
C PRO A 37 -23.03 2.86 6.34
N PRO A 38 -22.86 1.52 6.46
CA PRO A 38 -21.96 0.74 5.61
C PRO A 38 -22.26 0.83 4.11
N GLU A 39 -23.52 0.91 3.71
CA GLU A 39 -23.93 1.04 2.31
C GLU A 39 -23.59 2.39 1.68
N ARG A 40 -23.17 3.37 2.47
CA ARG A 40 -22.77 4.71 2.00
C ARG A 40 -21.27 4.97 2.08
N ARG A 41 -20.50 4.06 2.66
CA ARG A 41 -19.06 4.18 2.81
C ARG A 41 -18.34 3.40 1.70
N ILE A 42 -17.59 4.08 0.84
CA ILE A 42 -16.76 3.45 -0.19
C ILE A 42 -15.35 3.29 0.37
N PRO A 43 -14.85 2.05 0.57
CA PRO A 43 -13.50 1.85 1.07
C PRO A 43 -12.48 2.25 -0.01
N LEU A 44 -11.66 3.24 0.28
CA LEU A 44 -10.67 3.79 -0.64
C LEU A 44 -9.28 3.30 -0.28
N GLY A 45 -8.54 2.90 -1.29
CA GLY A 45 -7.12 2.62 -1.18
C GLY A 45 -6.33 3.41 -2.21
N PHE A 46 -5.07 3.65 -1.92
CA PHE A 46 -4.14 4.12 -2.93
C PHE A 46 -2.86 3.31 -2.93
N HIS A 47 -2.21 3.28 -4.08
CA HIS A 47 -0.98 2.54 -4.31
C HIS A 47 0.03 3.47 -4.96
N GLY A 48 1.27 3.39 -4.50
CA GLY A 48 2.39 4.08 -5.11
C GLY A 48 3.54 3.13 -5.40
N ASP A 49 4.25 3.44 -6.47
CA ASP A 49 5.41 2.67 -6.91
C ASP A 49 6.32 3.52 -7.80
N ASP A 50 7.61 3.17 -7.83
CA ASP A 50 8.58 3.65 -8.81
C ASP A 50 8.66 2.69 -10.00
N ALA A 51 7.75 2.82 -10.94
CA ALA A 51 7.73 1.96 -12.12
C ALA A 51 8.86 2.30 -13.11
N GLY A 52 9.60 1.28 -13.54
CA GLY A 52 10.54 1.41 -14.67
C GLY A 52 9.81 1.60 -15.99
N THR A 53 10.20 2.61 -16.78
CA THR A 53 9.67 2.81 -18.13
C THR A 53 10.51 2.09 -19.17
N TYR A 54 9.99 1.98 -20.38
CA TYR A 54 10.66 1.32 -21.51
C TYR A 54 12.09 1.84 -21.79
N ASN A 55 12.37 3.10 -21.52
CA ASN A 55 13.67 3.74 -21.74
C ASN A 55 14.61 3.63 -20.52
N GLY A 56 14.30 2.81 -19.51
CA GLY A 56 15.08 2.69 -18.29
C GLY A 56 14.92 3.87 -17.31
N GLU A 57 14.10 4.87 -17.65
CA GLU A 57 13.71 5.93 -16.72
C GLU A 57 12.73 5.39 -15.68
N LYS A 58 12.79 5.93 -14.47
CA LYS A 58 11.82 5.62 -13.43
C LYS A 58 10.74 6.70 -13.37
N THR A 59 9.53 6.27 -13.09
CA THR A 59 8.37 7.15 -12.92
C THR A 59 7.71 6.82 -11.59
N LEU A 60 7.61 7.82 -10.71
CA LEU A 60 6.75 7.76 -9.54
C LEU A 60 5.30 7.77 -10.03
N ALA A 61 4.58 6.70 -9.77
CA ALA A 61 3.17 6.56 -10.09
C ALA A 61 2.37 6.39 -8.80
N VAL A 62 1.35 7.22 -8.62
CA VAL A 62 0.37 7.06 -7.54
C VAL A 62 -1.00 6.91 -8.16
N ASN A 63 -1.69 5.86 -7.82
CA ASN A 63 -3.06 5.59 -8.23
C ASN A 63 -3.95 5.33 -7.02
N TRP A 64 -5.24 5.51 -7.18
CA TRP A 64 -6.24 5.28 -6.14
C TRP A 64 -7.48 4.59 -6.71
N GLY A 65 -8.31 4.07 -5.84
CA GLY A 65 -9.56 3.45 -6.23
C GLY A 65 -10.31 2.88 -5.04
N SER A 66 -11.46 2.32 -5.28
CA SER A 66 -12.16 1.55 -4.26
C SER A 66 -11.57 0.15 -4.18
N ILE A 67 -11.39 -0.36 -2.96
CA ILE A 67 -10.87 -1.72 -2.70
C ILE A 67 -11.85 -2.78 -3.22
N VAL A 68 -13.14 -2.48 -3.22
CA VAL A 68 -14.21 -3.38 -3.69
C VAL A 68 -14.57 -3.19 -5.17
N SER A 69 -13.80 -2.39 -5.91
CA SER A 69 -14.05 -2.22 -7.35
C SER A 69 -13.93 -3.53 -8.10
N VAL A 70 -14.89 -3.77 -9.01
CA VAL A 70 -14.89 -4.92 -9.91
C VAL A 70 -14.52 -4.47 -11.31
N GLY A 71 -13.59 -5.17 -11.95
CA GLY A 71 -13.11 -4.85 -13.29
C GLY A 71 -11.61 -5.07 -13.44
N CYS A 72 -11.09 -4.77 -14.62
CA CYS A 72 -9.65 -4.82 -14.83
C CYS A 72 -8.94 -3.63 -14.13
N THR A 73 -7.63 -3.74 -13.95
CA THR A 73 -6.83 -2.70 -13.27
C THR A 73 -6.99 -1.33 -13.93
N LEU A 74 -7.10 -1.27 -15.25
CA LEU A 74 -7.29 0.00 -15.98
C LEU A 74 -8.63 0.68 -15.67
N ASP A 75 -9.65 -0.10 -15.33
CA ASP A 75 -10.98 0.43 -15.01
C ASP A 75 -11.13 0.80 -13.54
N THR A 76 -10.37 0.13 -12.65
CA THR A 76 -10.55 0.21 -11.20
C THR A 76 -9.48 1.04 -10.49
N ARG A 77 -8.34 1.33 -11.15
CA ARG A 77 -7.26 2.14 -10.63
C ARG A 77 -7.18 3.47 -11.36
N LEU A 78 -7.58 4.51 -10.67
CA LEU A 78 -7.58 5.86 -11.20
C LEU A 78 -6.19 6.50 -10.96
N PRO A 79 -5.49 6.97 -12.00
CA PRO A 79 -4.22 7.65 -11.80
C PRO A 79 -4.44 8.96 -11.05
N PHE A 80 -3.67 9.17 -9.99
CA PHE A 80 -3.60 10.45 -9.30
C PHE A 80 -2.47 11.30 -9.87
N THR A 81 -1.27 10.72 -9.97
CA THR A 81 -0.11 11.39 -10.55
C THR A 81 0.87 10.39 -11.17
N MET A 82 1.60 10.87 -12.16
CA MET A 82 2.75 10.17 -12.76
C MET A 82 3.82 11.20 -13.04
N VAL A 83 4.97 11.11 -12.34
CA VAL A 83 6.09 12.05 -12.47
C VAL A 83 7.38 11.28 -12.68
N LYS A 84 8.22 11.69 -13.64
CA LYS A 84 9.54 11.08 -13.81
C LYS A 84 10.38 11.35 -12.57
N VAL A 85 11.02 10.32 -12.04
CA VAL A 85 11.83 10.43 -10.81
C VAL A 85 12.96 11.46 -10.97
N LYS A 86 13.52 11.61 -12.18
CA LYS A 86 14.54 12.63 -12.48
C LYS A 86 14.05 14.07 -12.39
N ASP A 87 12.74 14.29 -12.48
CA ASP A 87 12.12 15.63 -12.44
C ASP A 87 11.64 15.98 -11.02
N LEU A 88 11.79 15.06 -10.05
CA LEU A 88 11.50 15.33 -8.65
C LEU A 88 12.56 16.24 -8.05
N LEU A 89 12.13 17.25 -7.33
CA LEU A 89 13.04 18.13 -6.58
C LEU A 89 13.63 17.36 -5.39
N PRO A 90 14.91 17.63 -5.02
CA PRO A 90 15.53 16.97 -3.89
C PRO A 90 14.85 17.36 -2.58
N GLY A 91 15.01 16.52 -1.55
CA GLY A 91 14.55 16.84 -0.20
C GLY A 91 13.05 16.65 0.04
N PHE A 92 12.36 15.85 -0.78
CA PHE A 92 10.94 15.54 -0.64
C PHE A 92 9.99 16.71 -0.99
N GLU A 93 10.44 17.76 -1.65
CA GLU A 93 9.61 18.94 -1.92
C GLU A 93 8.49 18.66 -2.92
N THR A 94 8.79 17.94 -4.01
CA THR A 94 7.78 17.60 -5.02
C THR A 94 6.78 16.60 -4.47
N GLU A 95 7.26 15.54 -3.84
CA GLU A 95 6.42 14.49 -3.22
C GLU A 95 5.53 15.09 -2.14
N LYS A 96 6.06 15.97 -1.31
CA LYS A 96 5.29 16.70 -0.30
C LYS A 96 4.12 17.45 -0.92
N SER A 97 4.35 18.23 -1.97
CA SER A 97 3.30 18.97 -2.66
C SER A 97 2.24 18.04 -3.28
N ILE A 98 2.67 16.93 -3.87
CA ILE A 98 1.77 15.91 -4.42
C ILE A 98 0.92 15.29 -3.30
N TYR A 99 1.55 14.92 -2.19
CA TYR A 99 0.86 14.26 -1.07
C TYR A 99 -0.04 15.22 -0.26
N GLU A 100 0.27 16.51 -0.22
CA GLU A 100 -0.64 17.55 0.30
C GLU A 100 -1.97 17.58 -0.48
N VAL A 101 -1.89 17.56 -1.81
CA VAL A 101 -3.08 17.54 -2.67
C VAL A 101 -3.82 16.20 -2.56
N LEU A 102 -3.09 15.08 -2.46
CA LEU A 102 -3.71 13.75 -2.30
C LEU A 102 -4.46 13.65 -0.96
N THR A 103 -3.81 14.06 0.12
CA THR A 103 -4.41 14.08 1.47
C THR A 103 -5.66 14.97 1.52
N TRP A 104 -5.56 16.18 0.99
CA TRP A 104 -6.68 17.10 0.88
C TRP A 104 -7.84 16.51 0.06
N SER A 105 -7.54 15.88 -1.07
CA SER A 105 -8.54 15.26 -1.93
C SER A 105 -9.24 14.08 -1.25
N LEU A 106 -8.48 13.21 -0.58
CA LEU A 106 -9.03 12.06 0.15
C LEU A 106 -9.88 12.51 1.34
N ASN A 107 -9.44 13.53 2.08
CA ASN A 107 -10.23 14.08 3.18
C ASN A 107 -11.54 14.70 2.68
N ALA A 108 -11.53 15.41 1.54
CA ALA A 108 -12.76 15.91 0.93
C ALA A 108 -13.74 14.78 0.52
N LEU A 109 -13.22 13.66 -0.02
CA LEU A 109 -14.03 12.48 -0.32
C LEU A 109 -14.63 11.87 0.96
N GLN A 110 -13.90 11.90 2.06
CA GLN A 110 -14.33 11.39 3.36
C GLN A 110 -15.38 12.30 4.03
N GLU A 111 -15.28 13.60 3.85
CA GLU A 111 -16.32 14.56 4.26
C GLU A 111 -17.59 14.45 3.41
N GLY A 112 -17.49 13.91 2.19
CA GLY A 112 -18.60 13.80 1.23
C GLY A 112 -19.11 15.14 0.70
N LYS A 113 -18.31 16.20 0.83
CA LYS A 113 -18.64 17.56 0.39
C LYS A 113 -17.52 18.14 -0.46
N PHE A 114 -17.88 19.01 -1.37
CA PHE A 114 -16.88 19.83 -2.06
C PHE A 114 -16.17 20.73 -1.04
N PRO A 115 -14.83 20.75 -1.03
CA PRO A 115 -14.08 21.56 -0.08
C PRO A 115 -14.42 23.05 -0.21
N THR A 116 -14.30 23.76 0.89
CA THR A 116 -14.44 25.24 0.92
C THR A 116 -13.09 25.96 0.81
N HIS A 117 -12.00 25.20 0.93
CA HIS A 117 -10.62 25.67 0.92
C HIS A 117 -9.77 24.81 -0.01
N ASN A 118 -8.70 25.38 -0.53
CA ASN A 118 -7.70 24.61 -1.28
C ASN A 118 -6.81 23.79 -0.33
N GLU A 119 -5.85 23.05 -0.89
CA GLU A 119 -4.91 22.19 -0.15
C GLU A 119 -4.00 22.94 0.83
N ARG A 120 -3.89 24.26 0.69
CA ARG A 120 -3.14 25.16 1.59
C ARG A 120 -4.01 25.83 2.64
N GLY A 121 -5.27 25.45 2.74
CA GLY A 121 -6.22 26.04 3.69
C GLY A 121 -6.73 27.43 3.30
N LEU A 122 -6.46 27.91 2.10
CA LEU A 122 -6.98 29.19 1.62
C LEU A 122 -8.41 29.03 1.12
N PRO A 123 -9.36 29.89 1.56
CA PRO A 123 -10.76 29.78 1.15
C PRO A 123 -10.91 30.06 -0.35
N PHE A 124 -11.83 29.32 -0.99
CA PHE A 124 -12.19 29.60 -2.37
C PHE A 124 -12.97 30.93 -2.45
N THR A 125 -12.69 31.67 -3.51
CA THR A 125 -13.29 32.96 -3.85
C THR A 125 -13.99 32.90 -5.19
N GLU A 126 -14.69 33.94 -5.61
CA GLU A 126 -15.28 34.02 -6.94
C GLU A 126 -14.28 33.78 -8.09
N LYS A 127 -13.00 34.10 -7.87
CA LYS A 127 -11.92 33.87 -8.85
C LYS A 127 -11.68 32.38 -9.10
N ASP A 128 -12.05 31.51 -8.18
CA ASP A 128 -11.92 30.06 -8.28
C ASP A 128 -13.05 29.42 -9.08
N GLY A 129 -13.99 30.24 -9.58
CA GLY A 129 -15.02 29.86 -10.52
C GLY A 129 -15.96 28.76 -10.00
N TRP A 130 -15.94 27.60 -10.66
CA TRP A 130 -16.85 26.50 -10.29
C TRP A 130 -16.55 25.92 -8.90
N ARG A 131 -15.29 25.89 -8.45
CA ARG A 131 -14.91 25.39 -7.11
C ARG A 131 -15.61 26.19 -6.02
N TRP A 132 -15.61 27.51 -6.11
CA TRP A 132 -16.34 28.39 -5.20
C TRP A 132 -17.85 28.15 -5.24
N LYS A 133 -18.44 27.97 -6.43
CA LYS A 133 -19.87 27.69 -6.58
C LYS A 133 -20.29 26.35 -6.01
N MET A 134 -19.42 25.37 -5.97
CA MET A 134 -19.66 24.02 -5.44
C MET A 134 -19.30 23.89 -3.97
N ALA A 135 -18.51 24.81 -3.40
CA ALA A 135 -18.02 24.75 -2.04
C ALA A 135 -19.14 24.42 -1.02
N GLY A 136 -18.90 23.42 -0.19
CA GLY A 136 -19.82 22.94 0.84
C GLY A 136 -21.01 22.12 0.34
N LYS A 137 -21.21 21.95 -0.98
CA LYS A 137 -22.28 21.10 -1.52
C LYS A 137 -21.89 19.63 -1.44
N LEU A 138 -22.88 18.74 -1.44
CA LEU A 138 -22.65 17.30 -1.47
C LEU A 138 -21.85 16.89 -2.71
N LEU A 139 -20.80 16.07 -2.49
CA LEU A 139 -19.89 15.65 -3.55
C LEU A 139 -20.47 14.48 -4.36
N ALA A 140 -21.05 13.47 -3.71
CA ALA A 140 -21.40 12.20 -4.31
C ALA A 140 -22.74 11.65 -3.82
N ASN A 141 -23.77 12.49 -3.77
CA ASN A 141 -25.13 12.10 -3.40
C ASN A 141 -25.19 11.24 -2.13
N SER A 142 -24.63 11.73 -1.03
CA SER A 142 -24.51 11.07 0.29
C SER A 142 -23.57 9.87 0.38
N TYR A 143 -22.89 9.46 -0.69
CA TYR A 143 -21.76 8.53 -0.56
C TYR A 143 -20.52 9.28 -0.06
N VAL A 144 -19.76 8.62 0.79
CA VAL A 144 -18.51 9.14 1.33
C VAL A 144 -17.37 8.16 1.06
N GLY A 145 -16.19 8.67 0.80
CA GLY A 145 -15.00 7.85 0.83
C GLY A 145 -14.67 7.47 2.28
N CYS A 146 -14.04 6.32 2.47
CA CYS A 146 -13.46 5.94 3.75
C CYS A 146 -12.08 5.38 3.47
N TRP A 147 -11.04 6.07 3.92
CA TRP A 147 -9.69 5.57 3.69
C TRP A 147 -9.46 4.25 4.42
N ALA A 148 -9.05 3.23 3.68
CA ALA A 148 -8.93 1.88 4.18
C ALA A 148 -7.55 1.25 3.98
N GLU A 149 -6.77 1.72 3.00
CA GLU A 149 -5.39 1.24 2.83
C GLU A 149 -4.48 2.20 2.05
N MET A 150 -3.18 2.11 2.39
CA MET A 150 -2.06 2.61 1.61
C MET A 150 -1.17 1.42 1.26
N ARG A 151 -0.95 1.18 -0.04
CA ARG A 151 -0.22 0.02 -0.54
C ARG A 151 1.00 0.44 -1.33
N GLY A 152 2.09 -0.30 -1.19
CA GLY A 152 3.30 -0.09 -1.96
C GLY A 152 4.40 -1.10 -1.61
N ASP A 153 5.50 -1.02 -2.33
CA ASP A 153 6.70 -1.73 -1.94
C ASP A 153 7.35 -1.08 -0.70
N TRP A 154 8.34 -1.77 -0.10
CA TRP A 154 9.03 -1.23 1.07
C TRP A 154 9.71 0.11 0.79
N LYS A 155 10.33 0.23 -0.38
CA LYS A 155 11.09 1.43 -0.75
C LYS A 155 10.15 2.63 -0.85
N TRP A 156 9.05 2.48 -1.60
CA TRP A 156 8.08 3.55 -1.76
C TRP A 156 7.41 3.92 -0.44
N LEU A 157 6.98 2.93 0.37
CA LEU A 157 6.38 3.21 1.68
C LEU A 157 7.33 3.98 2.59
N LYS A 158 8.63 3.62 2.56
CA LYS A 158 9.65 4.32 3.34
C LYS A 158 9.80 5.77 2.89
N GLU A 159 9.90 6.01 1.59
CA GLU A 159 10.08 7.34 1.02
C GLU A 159 8.80 8.18 1.19
N ALA A 160 7.63 7.61 0.93
CA ALA A 160 6.35 8.32 1.02
C ALA A 160 5.96 8.71 2.45
N LEU A 161 6.27 7.88 3.45
CA LEU A 161 6.00 8.15 4.86
C LEU A 161 7.20 8.72 5.61
N LEU A 162 8.35 8.87 4.96
CA LEU A 162 9.62 9.32 5.58
C LEU A 162 10.01 8.44 6.78
N LEU A 163 9.85 7.12 6.63
CA LEU A 163 10.16 6.17 7.71
C LEU A 163 11.65 6.21 8.07
N PRO A 164 12.00 6.28 9.37
CA PRO A 164 13.37 6.40 9.82
C PRO A 164 14.20 5.13 9.58
N ASP A 165 13.53 3.98 9.48
CA ASP A 165 14.18 2.68 9.39
C ASP A 165 14.50 2.30 7.94
N ASN A 166 15.65 1.63 7.77
CA ASN A 166 16.10 1.12 6.48
C ASN A 166 16.45 -0.37 6.60
N TYR A 167 15.61 -1.21 5.97
CA TYR A 167 15.82 -2.66 5.92
C TYR A 167 17.19 -3.08 5.34
N GLY A 168 17.82 -2.23 4.54
CA GLY A 168 19.14 -2.49 3.95
C GLY A 168 20.28 -2.41 4.95
N SER A 169 20.41 -1.33 5.67
CA SER A 169 21.56 -0.97 6.51
C SER A 169 21.29 -1.07 8.01
N ASN A 170 20.06 -0.89 8.45
CA ASN A 170 19.72 -0.86 9.86
C ASN A 170 19.48 -2.27 10.43
N ALA A 171 19.73 -2.43 11.73
CA ALA A 171 19.39 -3.65 12.44
C ALA A 171 17.86 -3.86 12.49
N LYS A 172 17.10 -2.80 12.70
CA LYS A 172 15.64 -2.78 12.69
C LYS A 172 15.12 -2.76 11.24
N ILE A 173 14.23 -3.68 10.91
CA ILE A 173 13.78 -3.91 9.52
C ILE A 173 12.29 -3.79 9.31
N CYS A 174 11.52 -3.54 10.35
CA CYS A 174 10.08 -3.39 10.26
C CYS A 174 9.66 -2.04 10.82
N PHE A 175 8.79 -1.34 10.11
CA PHE A 175 8.22 -0.09 10.61
C PHE A 175 7.02 -0.31 11.54
N LYS A 176 6.50 -1.55 11.61
CA LYS A 176 5.32 -1.89 12.42
C LYS A 176 5.66 -2.52 13.78
N CYS A 177 6.91 -2.98 13.98
CA CYS A 177 7.30 -3.66 15.21
C CYS A 177 8.81 -3.59 15.43
N ALA A 178 9.28 -4.05 16.61
CA ALA A 178 10.68 -4.04 16.98
C ALA A 178 11.51 -5.23 16.44
N VAL A 179 11.06 -5.88 15.38
CA VAL A 179 11.82 -6.98 14.76
C VAL A 179 13.14 -6.51 14.17
N VAL A 180 14.19 -7.31 14.30
CA VAL A 180 15.54 -6.96 13.88
C VAL A 180 16.18 -8.05 13.00
N LYS A 181 17.21 -7.68 12.21
CA LYS A 181 18.01 -8.63 11.42
C LYS A 181 18.84 -9.54 12.30
N PHE A 182 19.58 -8.93 13.22
CA PHE A 182 20.55 -9.60 14.09
C PHE A 182 20.28 -9.20 15.54
N SER A 183 20.21 -10.17 16.41
CA SER A 183 20.06 -9.98 17.86
C SER A 183 20.60 -11.19 18.59
N ALA A 184 21.18 -10.99 19.76
CA ALA A 184 21.46 -12.08 20.70
C ALA A 184 20.15 -12.76 21.14
N ASN A 185 19.08 -12.00 21.27
CA ASN A 185 17.73 -12.54 21.48
C ASN A 185 17.17 -13.08 20.16
N VAL A 186 17.26 -14.38 19.94
CA VAL A 186 16.78 -15.09 18.74
C VAL A 186 15.30 -14.86 18.52
N GLY A 187 14.51 -14.67 19.58
CA GLY A 187 13.08 -14.41 19.52
C GLY A 187 12.72 -13.12 18.76
N MET A 188 13.59 -12.12 18.82
CA MET A 188 13.40 -10.82 18.16
C MET A 188 13.88 -10.80 16.70
N ARG A 189 14.46 -11.87 16.19
CA ARG A 189 14.93 -11.93 14.80
C ARG A 189 13.78 -12.11 13.83
N TYR A 190 13.87 -11.49 12.67
CA TYR A 190 12.89 -11.62 11.56
C TYR A 190 12.75 -13.07 11.04
N THR A 191 13.76 -13.92 11.26
CA THR A 191 13.74 -15.35 10.90
C THR A 191 12.93 -16.22 11.85
N ASN A 192 12.42 -15.67 12.95
CA ASN A 192 11.54 -16.38 13.86
C ASN A 192 10.08 -16.26 13.37
N PHE A 193 9.59 -17.28 12.63
CA PHE A 193 8.24 -17.32 12.07
C PHE A 193 7.18 -17.93 13.01
N ARG A 194 7.54 -18.29 14.23
CA ARG A 194 6.60 -18.88 15.20
C ARG A 194 5.46 -17.91 15.49
N ARG A 195 4.25 -18.44 15.74
CA ARG A 195 3.07 -17.61 16.08
C ARG A 195 3.26 -16.84 17.38
N ASP A 196 3.99 -17.43 18.34
CA ASP A 196 4.34 -16.89 19.64
C ASP A 196 5.69 -16.12 19.65
N ALA A 197 6.23 -15.78 18.49
CA ALA A 197 7.50 -15.06 18.40
C ALA A 197 7.45 -13.73 19.17
N PRO A 198 8.39 -13.46 20.07
CA PRO A 198 8.38 -12.27 20.94
C PRO A 198 8.23 -10.93 20.19
N HIS A 199 8.81 -10.81 18.98
CA HIS A 199 8.68 -9.57 18.20
C HIS A 199 7.24 -9.28 17.76
N ARG A 200 6.34 -10.27 17.70
CA ARG A 200 4.93 -10.06 17.37
C ARG A 200 4.17 -9.32 18.46
N GLY A 201 4.60 -9.46 19.72
CA GLY A 201 4.09 -8.69 20.85
C GLY A 201 4.60 -7.25 20.91
N THR A 202 5.47 -6.85 19.97
CA THR A 202 6.02 -5.49 19.90
C THR A 202 5.43 -4.67 18.74
N ILE A 203 4.27 -5.07 18.23
CA ILE A 203 3.56 -4.29 17.21
C ILE A 203 3.14 -2.95 17.81
N TYR A 204 3.54 -1.87 17.15
CA TYR A 204 3.20 -0.52 17.60
C TYR A 204 1.70 -0.28 17.54
N SER A 205 1.18 0.38 18.56
CA SER A 205 -0.11 1.06 18.47
C SER A 205 -0.04 2.17 17.42
N ASN A 206 -1.20 2.64 16.97
CA ASN A 206 -1.22 3.76 16.03
C ASN A 206 -0.60 5.02 16.64
N GLN A 207 -0.80 5.27 17.93
CA GLN A 207 -0.22 6.41 18.62
C GLN A 207 1.32 6.35 18.64
N GLU A 208 1.90 5.21 19.03
CA GLU A 208 3.36 5.04 19.03
C GLU A 208 3.95 5.22 17.63
N PHE A 209 3.26 4.71 16.60
CA PHE A 209 3.69 4.89 15.22
C PHE A 209 3.63 6.36 14.79
N MET A 210 2.54 7.06 15.12
CA MET A 210 2.40 8.48 14.84
C MET A 210 3.46 9.31 15.56
N ASP A 211 3.76 9.00 16.82
CA ASP A 211 4.80 9.70 17.60
C ASP A 211 6.18 9.55 16.95
N ILE A 212 6.50 8.36 16.40
CA ILE A 212 7.74 8.13 15.65
C ILE A 212 7.80 9.02 14.40
N LEU A 213 6.70 9.14 13.65
CA LEU A 213 6.66 9.94 12.42
C LEU A 213 6.68 11.44 12.72
N LEU A 214 5.96 11.88 13.74
CA LEU A 214 5.87 13.30 14.13
C LEU A 214 7.16 13.82 14.78
N ALA A 215 8.00 12.93 15.31
CA ALA A 215 9.31 13.30 15.85
C ALA A 215 10.34 13.66 14.75
N ALA A 216 10.04 13.40 13.47
CA ALA A 216 10.91 13.75 12.36
C ALA A 216 10.86 15.26 12.05
N CYS A 217 12.00 15.80 11.55
CA CYS A 217 12.05 17.22 11.13
C CYS A 217 11.12 17.55 9.95
N VAL A 218 10.85 16.55 9.10
CA VAL A 218 9.93 16.64 7.96
C VAL A 218 8.91 15.53 8.11
N VAL A 219 7.64 15.88 7.98
CA VAL A 219 6.52 14.96 8.17
C VAL A 219 5.77 14.79 6.85
N SER A 220 5.47 13.56 6.49
CA SER A 220 4.68 13.27 5.29
C SER A 220 3.24 13.76 5.45
N PRO A 221 2.67 14.46 4.48
CA PRO A 221 1.26 14.85 4.50
C PRO A 221 0.29 13.66 4.58
N LEU A 222 0.70 12.48 4.12
CA LEU A 222 -0.15 11.29 4.07
C LEU A 222 -0.64 10.83 5.45
N ILE A 223 0.11 11.12 6.53
CA ILE A 223 -0.32 10.75 7.88
C ILE A 223 -1.50 11.57 8.40
N PHE A 224 -1.82 12.68 7.73
CA PHE A 224 -2.97 13.54 8.04
C PHE A 224 -4.25 13.16 7.26
N ILE A 225 -4.24 12.03 6.55
CA ILE A 225 -5.45 11.45 5.98
C ILE A 225 -6.37 11.06 7.15
N THR A 226 -7.62 11.48 7.11
CA THR A 226 -8.61 11.13 8.13
C THR A 226 -8.71 9.60 8.29
N GLY A 227 -8.56 9.13 9.52
CA GLY A 227 -8.55 7.69 9.82
C GLY A 227 -7.24 6.98 9.47
N PHE A 228 -6.13 7.72 9.23
CA PHE A 228 -4.83 7.11 9.02
C PHE A 228 -4.45 6.18 10.18
N HIS A 229 -4.01 4.98 9.85
CA HIS A 229 -3.66 3.96 10.84
C HIS A 229 -2.56 3.04 10.33
N VAL A 230 -1.60 2.70 11.20
CA VAL A 230 -0.43 1.88 10.85
C VAL A 230 -0.81 0.50 10.31
N THR A 231 -1.91 -0.09 10.76
CA THR A 231 -2.37 -1.41 10.28
C THR A 231 -2.80 -1.37 8.81
N ARG A 232 -3.20 -0.19 8.32
CA ARG A 232 -3.66 0.04 6.94
C ARG A 232 -2.56 0.44 5.97
N VAL A 233 -1.34 0.58 6.44
CA VAL A 233 -0.14 0.68 5.60
C VAL A 233 0.30 -0.74 5.26
N VAL A 234 0.09 -1.20 4.03
CA VAL A 234 0.29 -2.58 3.64
C VAL A 234 1.30 -2.73 2.51
N PHE A 235 2.02 -3.84 2.53
CA PHE A 235 2.92 -4.17 1.44
C PHE A 235 2.15 -4.66 0.22
N ASP A 236 2.65 -4.28 -0.95
CA ASP A 236 2.19 -4.85 -2.20
C ASP A 236 2.53 -6.35 -2.26
N ILE A 237 1.51 -7.16 -2.54
CA ILE A 237 1.64 -8.62 -2.57
C ILE A 237 2.59 -9.09 -3.68
N LEU A 238 2.66 -8.38 -4.82
CA LEU A 238 3.58 -8.69 -5.91
C LEU A 238 5.03 -8.65 -5.40
N HIS A 239 5.40 -7.58 -4.69
CA HIS A 239 6.75 -7.42 -4.15
C HIS A 239 7.04 -8.40 -3.01
N VAL A 240 6.05 -8.76 -2.21
CA VAL A 240 6.23 -9.72 -1.12
C VAL A 240 6.35 -11.16 -1.64
N LEU A 241 5.47 -11.57 -2.55
CA LEU A 241 5.42 -12.95 -3.04
C LEU A 241 6.31 -13.15 -4.26
N ASP A 242 6.05 -12.45 -5.36
CA ASP A 242 6.68 -12.73 -6.65
C ASP A 242 8.14 -12.26 -6.69
N LEU A 243 8.41 -11.03 -6.24
CA LEU A 243 9.75 -10.46 -6.22
C LEU A 243 10.53 -10.76 -4.93
N GLY A 244 9.87 -11.21 -3.88
CA GLY A 244 10.45 -11.58 -2.60
C GLY A 244 10.52 -13.09 -2.38
N ILE A 245 9.46 -13.64 -1.80
CA ILE A 245 9.45 -15.03 -1.31
C ILE A 245 9.68 -16.04 -2.43
N TYR A 246 8.99 -15.92 -3.57
CA TYR A 246 9.07 -16.90 -4.64
C TYR A 246 10.42 -16.92 -5.36
N GLN A 247 11.12 -15.79 -5.42
CA GLN A 247 12.48 -15.78 -5.98
C GLN A 247 13.49 -16.61 -5.16
N VAL A 248 13.22 -16.82 -3.87
CA VAL A 248 14.08 -17.60 -2.98
C VAL A 248 13.51 -18.99 -2.72
N ALA A 249 12.21 -19.09 -2.42
CA ALA A 249 11.57 -20.35 -2.04
C ALA A 249 11.48 -21.35 -3.19
N VAL A 250 11.12 -20.90 -4.40
CA VAL A 250 10.99 -21.78 -5.55
C VAL A 250 12.33 -22.39 -5.97
N PRO A 251 13.43 -21.63 -6.18
CA PRO A 251 14.72 -22.21 -6.45
C PRO A 251 15.25 -23.11 -5.34
N SER A 252 14.99 -22.79 -4.07
CA SER A 252 15.39 -23.60 -2.92
C SER A 252 14.64 -24.94 -2.90
N ALA A 253 13.33 -24.93 -3.08
CA ALA A 253 12.52 -26.15 -3.19
C ALA A 253 12.92 -27.01 -4.39
N MET A 254 13.19 -26.39 -5.54
CA MET A 254 13.69 -27.09 -6.72
C MET A 254 15.04 -27.74 -6.47
N LYS A 255 15.93 -27.06 -5.76
CA LYS A 255 17.24 -27.60 -5.40
C LYS A 255 17.11 -28.81 -4.47
N GLU A 256 16.24 -28.75 -3.47
CA GLU A 256 15.98 -29.90 -2.56
C GLU A 256 15.36 -31.08 -3.29
N LEU A 257 14.36 -30.84 -4.15
CA LEU A 257 13.72 -31.88 -4.95
C LEU A 257 14.70 -32.58 -5.91
N THR A 258 15.62 -31.81 -6.51
CA THR A 258 16.64 -32.36 -7.39
C THR A 258 17.73 -33.14 -6.62
N ALA A 259 18.13 -32.64 -5.43
CA ALA A 259 19.08 -33.33 -4.56
C ALA A 259 18.51 -34.64 -4.03
N THR A 260 17.24 -34.68 -3.64
CA THR A 260 16.55 -35.90 -3.15
C THR A 260 16.43 -36.96 -4.25
N LYS A 261 16.19 -36.55 -5.51
CA LYS A 261 16.21 -37.46 -6.66
C LYS A 261 17.60 -37.99 -6.99
N ALA A 262 18.64 -37.20 -6.79
CA ALA A 262 20.03 -37.62 -7.00
C ALA A 262 20.49 -38.66 -5.95
N THR A 263 19.99 -38.57 -4.71
CA THR A 263 20.28 -39.57 -3.66
C THR A 263 19.43 -40.83 -3.77
N ALA A 264 18.25 -40.75 -4.38
CA ALA A 264 17.37 -41.90 -4.61
C ALA A 264 17.69 -42.69 -5.91
N GLY A 265 18.54 -42.20 -6.77
CA GLY A 265 18.91 -42.79 -8.06
C GLY A 265 20.41 -42.72 -8.30
N ALA A 266 21.16 -43.67 -7.71
CA ALA A 266 22.49 -43.96 -8.23
C ALA A 266 22.32 -44.57 -9.65
N GLY A 267 22.19 -43.73 -10.68
CA GLY A 267 22.05 -44.21 -12.05
C GLY A 267 21.60 -43.22 -13.12
N LEU A 268 21.43 -41.93 -12.87
CA LEU A 268 21.09 -40.97 -13.95
C LEU A 268 22.19 -39.93 -14.09
N GLY A 269 22.85 -40.02 -15.26
CA GLY A 269 23.92 -39.15 -15.65
C GLY A 269 23.56 -37.66 -15.65
N LYS A 270 24.59 -36.87 -15.38
CA LYS A 270 24.75 -35.42 -15.54
C LYS A 270 23.56 -34.70 -16.18
N LEU A 271 22.72 -34.13 -15.37
CA LEU A 271 21.92 -32.98 -15.76
C LEU A 271 22.74 -31.72 -15.49
N VAL A 272 23.36 -31.26 -16.57
CA VAL A 272 24.08 -29.98 -16.66
C VAL A 272 23.13 -28.86 -16.28
N GLY A 273 23.63 -27.93 -15.46
CA GLY A 273 22.89 -26.78 -14.95
C GLY A 273 22.23 -25.94 -16.06
N VAL A 274 20.93 -25.99 -16.09
CA VAL A 274 20.12 -25.06 -16.87
C VAL A 274 19.66 -23.98 -15.89
N ARG A 275 20.24 -22.81 -15.97
CA ARG A 275 19.62 -21.60 -15.47
C ARG A 275 18.52 -21.25 -16.49
N PRO A 276 17.22 -21.29 -16.13
CA PRO A 276 16.20 -20.80 -17.04
C PRO A 276 16.47 -19.32 -17.28
N THR A 277 16.59 -18.94 -18.55
CA THR A 277 16.69 -17.54 -18.92
C THR A 277 15.33 -16.87 -18.73
N LEU A 278 15.32 -15.58 -18.45
CA LEU A 278 14.07 -14.78 -18.32
C LEU A 278 13.14 -14.93 -19.54
N LYS A 279 13.64 -15.34 -20.71
CA LYS A 279 12.86 -15.66 -21.91
C LYS A 279 12.05 -16.94 -21.79
N GLU A 280 12.55 -17.96 -21.09
CA GLU A 280 11.84 -19.24 -20.89
C GLU A 280 10.72 -19.11 -19.87
N LEU A 281 10.89 -18.25 -18.85
CA LEU A 281 9.84 -17.91 -17.89
C LEU A 281 8.71 -17.09 -18.53
N ALA A 282 8.99 -16.25 -19.52
CA ALA A 282 7.98 -15.48 -20.26
C ALA A 282 7.13 -16.35 -21.20
N GLY A 283 7.65 -17.50 -21.65
CA GLY A 283 6.92 -18.48 -22.46
C GLY A 283 5.83 -19.22 -21.69
N THR A 284 6.04 -19.48 -20.41
CA THR A 284 5.07 -20.17 -19.54
C THR A 284 3.86 -19.30 -19.18
N ARG A 285 4.00 -17.97 -19.21
CA ARG A 285 2.90 -17.02 -18.96
C ARG A 285 1.81 -17.06 -20.03
N ARG A 286 2.16 -17.37 -21.28
CA ARG A 286 1.18 -17.45 -22.40
C ARG A 286 0.38 -18.74 -22.43
N ALA A 287 0.77 -19.77 -21.71
CA ALA A 287 0.09 -21.06 -21.69
C ALA A 287 -1.00 -21.18 -20.59
N VAL A 288 -1.11 -20.17 -19.72
CA VAL A 288 -2.13 -20.13 -18.64
C VAL A 288 -3.28 -19.18 -19.01
N GLU A 289 -3.14 -18.36 -20.07
CA GLU A 289 -4.16 -17.41 -20.54
C GLU A 289 -4.89 -17.91 -21.82
N ALA A 290 -4.67 -19.17 -22.24
CA ALA A 290 -5.40 -19.89 -23.26
C ALA A 290 -6.22 -21.01 -22.61
#